data_0b12e72bbde8dc51ff3905512f3e0818
#
_entry.id   0b12e72bbde8dc51ff3905512f3e0818
#
_cell.length_a   1.000
_cell.length_b   1.000
_cell.length_c   1.000
_cell.angle_alpha   90.00
_cell.angle_beta   90.00
_cell.angle_gamma   90.00
#
_symmetry.space_group_name_H-M   'P 1'
#
loop_
_entity.id
_entity.type
_entity.pdbx_description
1 polymer ?
#
loop_
_entity_poly.entity_id
_entity_poly.type
_entity_poly.pdbx_seq_one_letter_code
_entity_poly.pdbx_strand_id
1 'polypeptide(L)'
;MLGYLDNPEATAETIDTDGWLHTGDVGIMDERGYVRITDRTKDMFIVGGFNAYPAEIENLLMAYEGVAQVAVVGVPDERMGEVGMAFVVPRDGVTVDVAALSTWAREAMANFKVPRHFRIVEVLPTNASGKVVKVELREMGRAEMAKLESGSGA
;
A
#
# COMPACT_ATOMS: atom_id res chain seq x y z
N MET A 1 -12.41 23.43 6.83
CA MET A 1 -12.27 24.23 5.58
C MET A 1 -13.66 24.57 5.03
N LEU A 2 -13.79 25.61 4.22
CA LEU A 2 -15.10 25.93 3.59
C LEU A 2 -15.40 25.07 2.36
N GLY A 3 -14.39 24.54 1.70
CA GLY A 3 -14.50 23.69 0.52
C GLY A 3 -13.24 23.76 -0.35
N TYR A 4 -13.27 23.04 -1.46
CA TYR A 4 -12.26 23.14 -2.52
C TYR A 4 -12.57 24.31 -3.45
N LEU A 5 -11.55 25.10 -3.79
CA LEU A 5 -11.69 26.25 -4.66
C LEU A 5 -12.19 25.81 -6.06
N ASP A 6 -13.28 26.43 -6.51
CA ASP A 6 -13.91 26.18 -7.82
C ASP A 6 -14.25 24.68 -8.10
N ASN A 7 -14.40 23.89 -7.02
CA ASN A 7 -14.75 22.47 -7.14
C ASN A 7 -15.83 22.06 -6.13
N PRO A 8 -17.10 22.40 -6.40
CA PRO A 8 -18.21 22.08 -5.51
C PRO A 8 -18.49 20.57 -5.41
N GLU A 9 -18.21 19.79 -6.46
CA GLU A 9 -18.39 18.35 -6.48
C GLU A 9 -17.44 17.69 -5.49
N ALA A 10 -16.15 17.93 -5.56
CA ALA A 10 -15.17 17.42 -4.60
C ALA A 10 -15.46 17.92 -3.17
N THR A 11 -16.04 19.11 -3.02
CA THR A 11 -16.46 19.62 -1.70
C THR A 11 -17.58 18.79 -1.13
N ALA A 12 -18.62 18.48 -1.93
CA ALA A 12 -19.76 17.66 -1.50
C ALA A 12 -19.39 16.20 -1.21
N GLU A 13 -18.38 15.64 -1.90
CA GLU A 13 -17.84 14.32 -1.62
C GLU A 13 -17.03 14.26 -0.30
N THR A 14 -16.44 15.40 0.10
CA THR A 14 -15.51 15.44 1.24
C THR A 14 -16.17 15.98 2.51
N ILE A 15 -17.13 16.90 2.38
CA ILE A 15 -17.87 17.46 3.51
C ILE A 15 -19.34 17.03 3.38
N ASP A 16 -19.81 16.25 4.36
CA ASP A 16 -21.19 15.77 4.34
C ASP A 16 -22.21 16.86 4.71
N THR A 17 -23.49 16.51 4.62
CA THR A 17 -24.61 17.43 4.91
C THR A 17 -24.65 17.92 6.35
N ASP A 18 -24.04 17.17 7.29
CA ASP A 18 -23.93 17.52 8.71
C ASP A 18 -22.70 18.38 9.01
N GLY A 19 -21.87 18.65 7.99
CA GLY A 19 -20.66 19.49 8.09
C GLY A 19 -19.40 18.75 8.54
N TRP A 20 -19.43 17.39 8.55
CA TRP A 20 -18.24 16.61 8.86
C TRP A 20 -17.32 16.48 7.65
N LEU A 21 -16.02 16.68 7.91
CA LEU A 21 -14.96 16.49 6.92
C LEU A 21 -14.48 15.03 6.96
N HIS A 22 -14.69 14.30 5.88
CA HIS A 22 -14.14 12.96 5.67
C HIS A 22 -12.70 13.06 5.17
N THR A 23 -11.72 12.87 6.06
CA THR A 23 -10.30 13.00 5.71
C THR A 23 -9.79 11.88 4.80
N GLY A 24 -10.49 10.74 4.81
CA GLY A 24 -10.06 9.52 4.13
C GLY A 24 -8.92 8.80 4.87
N ASP A 25 -8.60 9.23 6.08
CA ASP A 25 -7.61 8.56 6.92
C ASP A 25 -8.27 7.51 7.81
N VAL A 26 -7.53 6.45 8.12
CA VAL A 26 -7.89 5.41 9.09
C VAL A 26 -7.05 5.62 10.34
N GLY A 27 -7.67 5.61 11.50
CA GLY A 27 -6.97 5.85 12.77
C GLY A 27 -7.47 4.95 13.88
N ILE A 28 -6.67 4.85 14.91
CA ILE A 28 -6.99 4.18 16.18
C ILE A 28 -6.97 5.23 17.27
N MET A 29 -8.03 5.26 18.10
CA MET A 29 -8.12 6.13 19.25
C MET A 29 -7.90 5.31 20.53
N ASP A 30 -7.03 5.77 21.43
CA ASP A 30 -6.80 5.15 22.72
C ASP A 30 -7.86 5.58 23.75
N GLU A 31 -7.86 4.95 24.92
CA GLU A 31 -8.82 5.24 26.02
C GLU A 31 -8.72 6.69 26.55
N ARG A 32 -7.62 7.38 26.28
CA ARG A 32 -7.37 8.77 26.66
C ARG A 32 -7.79 9.76 25.57
N GLY A 33 -8.29 9.27 24.43
CA GLY A 33 -8.74 10.07 23.30
C GLY A 33 -7.63 10.49 22.32
N TYR A 34 -6.39 9.94 22.43
CA TYR A 34 -5.35 10.20 21.45
C TYR A 34 -5.61 9.40 20.20
N VAL A 35 -5.59 10.08 19.04
CA VAL A 35 -5.77 9.48 17.73
C VAL A 35 -4.41 9.28 17.07
N ARG A 36 -4.16 8.06 16.60
CA ARG A 36 -3.01 7.72 15.76
C ARG A 36 -3.52 7.32 14.38
N ILE A 37 -3.12 8.05 13.34
CA ILE A 37 -3.41 7.68 11.95
C ILE A 37 -2.58 6.45 11.59
N THR A 38 -3.24 5.42 11.08
CA THR A 38 -2.63 4.13 10.76
C THR A 38 -2.55 3.88 9.26
N ASP A 39 -3.50 4.41 8.48
CA ASP A 39 -3.52 4.26 7.02
C ASP A 39 -4.47 5.25 6.34
N ARG A 40 -4.70 5.06 5.03
CA ARG A 40 -5.68 5.77 4.23
C ARG A 40 -6.68 4.81 3.59
N THR A 41 -7.96 5.18 3.62
CA THR A 41 -9.04 4.38 3.03
C THR A 41 -8.82 4.12 1.53
N LYS A 42 -8.30 5.11 0.79
CA LYS A 42 -8.03 4.99 -0.67
C LYS A 42 -6.83 4.10 -1.02
N ASP A 43 -5.98 3.78 -0.05
CA ASP A 43 -4.81 2.93 -0.24
C ASP A 43 -5.04 1.48 0.20
N MET A 44 -6.05 1.23 1.04
CA MET A 44 -6.49 -0.10 1.43
C MET A 44 -6.89 -0.94 0.21
N PHE A 45 -6.57 -2.23 0.24
CA PHE A 45 -7.00 -3.21 -0.74
C PHE A 45 -7.60 -4.44 -0.05
N ILE A 46 -8.40 -5.23 -0.78
CA ILE A 46 -9.18 -6.32 -0.20
C ILE A 46 -8.64 -7.66 -0.69
N VAL A 47 -8.13 -8.46 0.24
CA VAL A 47 -7.57 -9.80 -0.01
C VAL A 47 -8.55 -10.86 0.50
N GLY A 48 -9.29 -11.50 -0.40
CA GLY A 48 -10.22 -12.57 -0.02
C GLY A 48 -11.28 -12.14 1.01
N GLY A 49 -11.73 -10.89 0.97
CA GLY A 49 -12.70 -10.31 1.90
C GLY A 49 -12.09 -9.64 3.14
N PHE A 50 -10.77 -9.67 3.32
CA PHE A 50 -10.09 -9.00 4.41
C PHE A 50 -9.46 -7.68 3.96
N ASN A 51 -9.64 -6.64 4.76
CA ASN A 51 -9.00 -5.35 4.52
C ASN A 51 -7.50 -5.43 4.84
N ALA A 52 -6.66 -5.18 3.85
CA ALA A 52 -5.22 -5.05 3.99
C ALA A 52 -4.83 -3.58 3.92
N TYR A 53 -4.08 -3.13 4.91
CA TYR A 53 -3.67 -1.75 5.08
C TYR A 53 -2.18 -1.61 4.71
N PRO A 54 -1.83 -0.96 3.59
CA PRO A 54 -0.47 -0.85 3.11
C PRO A 54 0.53 -0.31 4.14
N ALA A 55 0.17 0.73 4.89
CA ALA A 55 1.10 1.33 5.85
C ALA A 55 1.46 0.37 6.99
N GLU A 56 0.54 -0.48 7.43
CA GLU A 56 0.83 -1.53 8.41
C GLU A 56 1.83 -2.55 7.86
N ILE A 57 1.60 -3.00 6.62
CA ILE A 57 2.46 -3.98 5.94
C ILE A 57 3.85 -3.37 5.69
N GLU A 58 3.90 -2.14 5.20
CA GLU A 58 5.13 -1.38 4.96
C GLU A 58 5.97 -1.25 6.24
N ASN A 59 5.34 -0.87 7.35
CA ASN A 59 6.01 -0.74 8.65
C ASN A 59 6.61 -2.08 9.13
N LEU A 60 5.91 -3.19 8.90
CA LEU A 60 6.44 -4.51 9.23
C LEU A 60 7.63 -4.86 8.32
N LEU A 61 7.49 -4.70 6.99
CA LEU A 61 8.55 -5.03 6.04
C LEU A 61 9.81 -4.17 6.23
N MET A 62 9.67 -2.92 6.70
CA MET A 62 10.79 -2.05 7.04
C MET A 62 11.66 -2.58 8.18
N ALA A 63 11.13 -3.50 9.00
CA ALA A 63 11.91 -4.14 10.07
C ALA A 63 12.84 -5.25 9.55
N TYR A 64 12.68 -5.69 8.29
CA TYR A 64 13.58 -6.67 7.70
C TYR A 64 14.94 -6.06 7.39
N GLU A 65 16.01 -6.77 7.82
CA GLU A 65 17.38 -6.33 7.57
C GLU A 65 17.65 -6.26 6.05
N GLY A 66 18.18 -5.13 5.60
CA GLY A 66 18.47 -4.91 4.17
C GLY A 66 17.41 -4.11 3.43
N VAL A 67 16.23 -3.88 3.97
CA VAL A 67 15.21 -2.99 3.38
C VAL A 67 15.49 -1.55 3.77
N ALA A 68 15.67 -0.67 2.78
CA ALA A 68 15.81 0.78 2.98
C ALA A 68 14.47 1.49 2.87
N GLN A 69 13.66 1.13 1.86
CA GLN A 69 12.31 1.65 1.66
C GLN A 69 11.42 0.54 1.11
N VAL A 70 10.13 0.64 1.39
CA VAL A 70 9.13 -0.25 0.81
C VAL A 70 7.82 0.50 0.62
N ALA A 71 7.13 0.19 -0.47
CA ALA A 71 5.76 0.63 -0.70
C ALA A 71 4.92 -0.56 -1.17
N VAL A 72 3.70 -0.66 -0.64
CA VAL A 72 2.79 -1.76 -0.93
C VAL A 72 1.53 -1.22 -1.59
N VAL A 73 1.08 -1.91 -2.63
CA VAL A 73 -0.17 -1.63 -3.34
C VAL A 73 -0.94 -2.92 -3.58
N GLY A 74 -2.26 -2.82 -3.70
CA GLY A 74 -3.09 -3.90 -4.20
C GLY A 74 -2.93 -4.06 -5.72
N VAL A 75 -2.81 -5.30 -6.18
CA VAL A 75 -2.84 -5.68 -7.59
C VAL A 75 -3.91 -6.74 -7.80
N PRO A 76 -4.53 -6.83 -9.00
CA PRO A 76 -5.56 -7.82 -9.28
C PRO A 76 -5.09 -9.25 -9.09
N ASP A 77 -5.97 -10.12 -8.56
CA ASP A 77 -5.77 -11.57 -8.44
C ASP A 77 -7.12 -12.27 -8.70
N GLU A 78 -7.13 -13.27 -9.56
CA GLU A 78 -8.36 -13.98 -9.97
C GLU A 78 -9.12 -14.61 -8.80
N ARG A 79 -8.41 -15.13 -7.79
CA ARG A 79 -9.01 -15.86 -6.67
C ARG A 79 -9.33 -14.97 -5.48
N MET A 80 -8.48 -14.00 -5.18
CA MET A 80 -8.57 -13.19 -3.97
C MET A 80 -9.17 -11.81 -4.21
N GLY A 81 -9.47 -11.46 -5.47
CA GLY A 81 -9.84 -10.13 -5.91
C GLY A 81 -8.61 -9.23 -6.04
N GLU A 82 -7.94 -8.97 -4.94
CA GLU A 82 -6.64 -8.29 -4.91
C GLU A 82 -5.65 -9.04 -4.02
N VAL A 83 -4.36 -8.81 -4.27
CA VAL A 83 -3.25 -9.24 -3.41
C VAL A 83 -2.21 -8.14 -3.31
N GLY A 84 -1.42 -8.16 -2.23
CA GLY A 84 -0.35 -7.19 -2.05
C GLY A 84 0.80 -7.42 -3.03
N MET A 85 1.31 -6.32 -3.61
CA MET A 85 2.61 -6.24 -4.27
C MET A 85 3.47 -5.24 -3.53
N ALA A 86 4.65 -5.68 -3.08
CA ALA A 86 5.64 -4.87 -2.39
C ALA A 86 6.75 -4.45 -3.34
N PHE A 87 6.98 -3.14 -3.48
CA PHE A 87 8.13 -2.57 -4.14
C PHE A 87 9.18 -2.24 -3.10
N VAL A 88 10.32 -2.88 -3.18
CA VAL A 88 11.37 -2.86 -2.15
C VAL A 88 12.62 -2.20 -2.69
N VAL A 89 13.11 -1.18 -2.00
CA VAL A 89 14.43 -0.58 -2.24
C VAL A 89 15.39 -1.17 -1.23
N PRO A 90 16.43 -1.88 -1.66
CA PRO A 90 17.48 -2.39 -0.77
C PRO A 90 18.30 -1.26 -0.14
N ARG A 91 18.93 -1.54 0.98
CA ARG A 91 20.00 -0.68 1.51
C ARG A 91 21.23 -0.73 0.61
N ASP A 92 21.99 0.34 0.60
CA ASP A 92 23.22 0.43 -0.19
C ASP A 92 24.16 -0.75 0.07
N GLY A 93 24.58 -1.40 -1.01
CA GLY A 93 25.49 -2.56 -0.96
C GLY A 93 24.85 -3.86 -0.48
N VAL A 94 23.52 -3.89 -0.24
CA VAL A 94 22.81 -5.09 0.21
C VAL A 94 21.97 -5.67 -0.94
N THR A 95 22.04 -6.99 -1.13
CA THR A 95 21.14 -7.72 -2.00
C THR A 95 20.03 -8.34 -1.15
N VAL A 96 18.78 -7.96 -1.39
CA VAL A 96 17.64 -8.55 -0.70
C VAL A 96 17.21 -9.83 -1.43
N ASP A 97 17.27 -10.96 -0.72
CA ASP A 97 16.69 -12.22 -1.20
C ASP A 97 15.17 -12.18 -0.99
N VAL A 98 14.44 -12.15 -2.09
CA VAL A 98 12.96 -12.10 -2.11
C VAL A 98 12.35 -13.33 -1.44
N ALA A 99 12.95 -14.53 -1.59
CA ALA A 99 12.42 -15.74 -0.97
C ALA A 99 12.56 -15.70 0.56
N ALA A 100 13.72 -15.24 1.05
CA ALA A 100 13.96 -15.04 2.47
C ALA A 100 13.03 -13.94 3.05
N LEU A 101 12.88 -12.81 2.36
CA LEU A 101 11.96 -11.73 2.76
C LEU A 101 10.51 -12.22 2.82
N SER A 102 10.06 -12.99 1.83
CA SER A 102 8.70 -13.56 1.81
C SER A 102 8.49 -14.56 2.96
N THR A 103 9.48 -15.38 3.27
CA THR A 103 9.42 -16.33 4.40
C THR A 103 9.32 -15.58 5.72
N TRP A 104 10.18 -14.58 5.93
CA TRP A 104 10.15 -13.72 7.12
C TRP A 104 8.80 -13.00 7.26
N ALA A 105 8.26 -12.46 6.17
CA ALA A 105 6.98 -11.77 6.18
C ALA A 105 5.82 -12.68 6.64
N ARG A 106 5.84 -13.98 6.29
CA ARG A 106 4.84 -14.94 6.75
C ARG A 106 4.89 -15.23 8.25
N GLU A 107 6.05 -15.05 8.86
CA GLU A 107 6.22 -15.17 10.30
C GLU A 107 5.83 -13.88 11.04
N ALA A 108 6.03 -12.73 10.40
CA ALA A 108 5.82 -11.41 10.99
C ALA A 108 4.36 -10.90 10.92
N MET A 109 3.54 -11.42 9.99
CA MET A 109 2.19 -10.90 9.79
C MET A 109 1.19 -11.98 9.36
N ALA A 110 -0.12 -11.66 9.50
CA ALA A 110 -1.19 -12.55 9.08
C ALA A 110 -1.13 -12.83 7.56
N ASN A 111 -1.46 -14.04 7.14
CA ASN A 111 -1.28 -14.53 5.77
C ASN A 111 -1.91 -13.63 4.68
N PHE A 112 -3.08 -13.04 4.94
CA PHE A 112 -3.73 -12.14 3.99
C PHE A 112 -3.01 -10.80 3.82
N LYS A 113 -2.17 -10.39 4.78
CA LYS A 113 -1.34 -9.18 4.73
C LYS A 113 -0.01 -9.39 4.01
N VAL A 114 0.46 -10.65 3.92
CA VAL A 114 1.73 -10.96 3.26
C VAL A 114 1.63 -10.63 1.77
N PRO A 115 2.48 -9.72 1.24
CA PRO A 115 2.50 -9.47 -0.19
C PRO A 115 2.77 -10.76 -0.97
N ARG A 116 1.95 -11.02 -1.99
CA ARG A 116 2.16 -12.19 -2.84
C ARG A 116 3.30 -11.97 -3.85
N HIS A 117 3.52 -10.71 -4.19
CA HIS A 117 4.55 -10.30 -5.15
C HIS A 117 5.51 -9.33 -4.49
N PHE A 118 6.81 -9.53 -4.74
CA PHE A 118 7.87 -8.63 -4.32
C PHE A 118 8.67 -8.19 -5.54
N ARG A 119 8.88 -6.89 -5.69
CA ARG A 119 9.68 -6.30 -6.76
C ARG A 119 10.80 -5.47 -6.16
N ILE A 120 12.05 -5.83 -6.48
CA ILE A 120 13.19 -5.00 -6.12
C ILE A 120 13.28 -3.86 -7.12
N VAL A 121 13.37 -2.63 -6.63
CA VAL A 121 13.50 -1.40 -7.41
C VAL A 121 14.65 -0.56 -6.86
N GLU A 122 15.25 0.26 -7.70
CA GLU A 122 16.32 1.17 -7.27
C GLU A 122 15.76 2.36 -6.50
N VAL A 123 14.56 2.83 -6.87
CA VAL A 123 13.92 4.00 -6.28
C VAL A 123 12.39 3.86 -6.38
N LEU A 124 11.69 4.37 -5.38
CA LEU A 124 10.23 4.51 -5.43
C LEU A 124 9.85 5.83 -6.13
N PRO A 125 8.79 5.84 -6.96
CA PRO A 125 8.30 7.08 -7.55
C PRO A 125 7.81 8.02 -6.45
N THR A 126 8.29 9.26 -6.46
CA THR A 126 7.94 10.28 -5.48
C THR A 126 7.51 11.58 -6.17
N ASN A 127 6.58 12.30 -5.55
CA ASN A 127 6.23 13.64 -5.99
C ASN A 127 7.27 14.68 -5.54
N ALA A 128 7.07 15.94 -5.92
CA ALA A 128 7.97 17.04 -5.58
C ALA A 128 8.13 17.28 -4.06
N SER A 129 7.21 16.79 -3.22
CA SER A 129 7.30 16.85 -1.76
C SER A 129 7.95 15.60 -1.12
N GLY A 130 8.46 14.66 -1.92
CA GLY A 130 9.11 13.44 -1.47
C GLY A 130 8.14 12.32 -1.04
N LYS A 131 6.83 12.49 -1.29
CA LYS A 131 5.84 11.45 -0.97
C LYS A 131 5.75 10.42 -2.09
N VAL A 132 5.71 9.13 -1.73
CA VAL A 132 5.54 8.03 -2.69
C VAL A 132 4.22 8.16 -3.45
N VAL A 133 4.29 8.05 -4.78
CA VAL A 133 3.15 8.13 -5.69
C VAL A 133 2.58 6.72 -5.92
N LYS A 134 1.69 6.27 -5.02
CA LYS A 134 1.10 4.92 -5.09
C LYS A 134 0.30 4.65 -6.36
N VAL A 135 -0.20 5.68 -7.03
CA VAL A 135 -0.90 5.52 -8.33
C VAL A 135 0.04 4.94 -9.38
N GLU A 136 1.27 5.47 -9.50
CA GLU A 136 2.28 4.95 -10.42
C GLU A 136 2.67 3.51 -10.08
N LEU A 137 2.83 3.19 -8.80
CA LEU A 137 3.13 1.83 -8.36
C LEU A 137 2.01 0.83 -8.69
N ARG A 138 0.73 1.25 -8.60
CA ARG A 138 -0.41 0.42 -9.02
C ARG A 138 -0.38 0.16 -10.53
N GLU A 139 -0.03 1.15 -11.35
CA GLU A 139 0.12 0.99 -12.79
C GLU A 139 1.28 0.04 -13.13
N MET A 140 2.44 0.22 -12.48
CA MET A 140 3.58 -0.70 -12.62
C MET A 140 3.20 -2.13 -12.22
N GLY A 141 2.50 -2.29 -11.11
CA GLY A 141 2.04 -3.59 -10.62
C GLY A 141 1.08 -4.27 -11.59
N ARG A 142 0.08 -3.55 -12.12
CA ARG A 142 -0.84 -4.09 -13.13
C ARG A 142 -0.13 -4.51 -14.41
N ALA A 143 0.84 -3.73 -14.87
CA ALA A 143 1.64 -4.07 -16.03
C ALA A 143 2.50 -5.33 -15.82
N GLU A 144 3.00 -5.53 -14.60
CA GLU A 144 3.74 -6.74 -14.21
C GLU A 144 2.83 -7.97 -14.20
N MET A 145 1.64 -7.85 -13.57
CA MET A 145 0.65 -8.95 -13.53
C MET A 145 0.24 -9.39 -14.94
N ALA A 146 -0.06 -8.45 -15.83
CA ALA A 146 -0.39 -8.74 -17.23
C ALA A 146 0.73 -9.50 -17.97
N LYS A 147 2.00 -9.23 -17.67
CA LYS A 147 3.14 -9.98 -18.24
C LYS A 147 3.22 -11.41 -17.69
N LEU A 148 2.97 -11.61 -16.40
CA LEU A 148 2.97 -12.93 -15.78
C LEU A 148 1.87 -13.82 -16.35
N GLU A 149 0.67 -13.28 -16.56
CA GLU A 149 -0.45 -13.97 -17.18
C GLU A 149 -0.15 -14.35 -18.65
N SER A 150 0.43 -13.44 -19.42
CA SER A 150 0.80 -13.68 -20.83
C SER A 150 1.97 -14.67 -21.00
N GLY A 151 2.86 -14.77 -20.01
CA GLY A 151 4.00 -15.71 -20.01
C GLY A 151 3.67 -17.12 -19.51
N SER A 152 2.54 -17.32 -18.84
CA SER A 152 2.10 -18.62 -18.29
C SER A 152 1.33 -19.47 -19.32
N GLY A 153 1.10 -18.99 -20.53
CA GLY A 153 0.33 -19.64 -21.60
C GLY A 153 1.18 -20.29 -22.72
N ALA A 154 2.49 -20.50 -22.51
CA ALA A 154 3.38 -21.13 -23.49
C ALA A 154 3.92 -22.49 -23.00
#